data_f424da6b7a21b96b0fa35614d6b1ca99
#
_entry.id   f424da6b7a21b96b0fa35614d6b1ca99
#
_cell.length_a   1.000
_cell.length_b   1.000
_cell.length_c   1.000
_cell.angle_alpha   90.00
_cell.angle_beta   90.00
_cell.angle_gamma   90.00
#
_symmetry.space_group_name_H-M   'P 1'
#
loop_
_entity.id
_entity.type
_entity.pdbx_description
1 polymer ?
#
loop_
_entity_poly.entity_id
_entity_poly.type
_entity_poly.pdbx_seq_one_letter_code
_entity_poly.pdbx_strand_id
1 'polypeptide(L)'
;MKQPGILAMAVLGIIATPAAAQVKFSYTPVLQSGTTAGGKSIAYPKTDSAEVTALMLDIGPGGETGRHMHPYPTFVYVLEGAIDVAMDGGVVHSYKAGDSFLEVVNTWHNGKNKRTTPAKVLVVFAGVHGKSNLVRPQ
;
A
#
# COMPACT_ATOMS: atom_id res chain seq x y z
N MET A 1 -8.42 24.60 -83.04
CA MET A 1 -7.53 24.48 -81.88
C MET A 1 -8.38 23.99 -80.69
N LYS A 2 -8.17 22.72 -80.26
CA LYS A 2 -8.91 22.11 -79.13
C LYS A 2 -8.03 22.23 -77.84
N GLN A 3 -8.56 22.85 -76.83
CA GLN A 3 -7.89 22.90 -75.47
C GLN A 3 -8.07 21.59 -74.75
N PRO A 4 -7.04 21.07 -74.06
CA PRO A 4 -7.19 19.87 -73.24
C PRO A 4 -7.77 20.24 -71.91
N GLY A 5 -8.84 19.56 -71.49
CA GLY A 5 -9.45 19.69 -70.15
C GLY A 5 -8.55 19.07 -69.09
N ILE A 6 -8.29 19.82 -68.03
CA ILE A 6 -7.57 19.35 -66.87
C ILE A 6 -8.57 18.63 -65.92
N LEU A 7 -8.38 17.34 -65.78
CA LEU A 7 -9.15 16.52 -64.86
C LEU A 7 -8.54 16.67 -63.45
N ALA A 8 -9.22 17.41 -62.57
CA ALA A 8 -8.80 17.54 -61.18
C ALA A 8 -9.19 16.27 -60.40
N MET A 9 -8.19 15.53 -59.98
CA MET A 9 -8.38 14.33 -59.16
C MET A 9 -8.43 14.77 -57.65
N ALA A 10 -9.62 14.73 -57.04
CA ALA A 10 -9.79 15.00 -55.64
C ALA A 10 -9.28 13.81 -54.82
N VAL A 11 -8.19 13.98 -54.11
CA VAL A 11 -7.69 13.00 -53.13
C VAL A 11 -8.50 13.14 -51.84
N LEU A 12 -9.39 12.22 -51.55
CA LEU A 12 -10.15 12.13 -50.31
C LEU A 12 -9.22 11.57 -49.23
N GLY A 13 -8.63 12.43 -48.42
CA GLY A 13 -7.82 12.02 -47.29
C GLY A 13 -8.71 11.39 -46.20
N ILE A 14 -8.56 10.09 -45.94
CA ILE A 14 -9.18 9.43 -44.79
C ILE A 14 -8.44 9.87 -43.54
N ILE A 15 -9.06 10.76 -42.76
CA ILE A 15 -8.58 11.10 -41.44
C ILE A 15 -8.93 9.94 -40.49
N ALA A 16 -7.95 9.07 -40.23
CA ALA A 16 -8.09 8.03 -39.19
C ALA A 16 -8.10 8.73 -37.81
N THR A 17 -9.28 8.81 -37.18
CA THR A 17 -9.37 9.19 -35.78
C THR A 17 -8.72 8.09 -34.94
N PRO A 18 -7.78 8.43 -34.01
CA PRO A 18 -7.23 7.43 -33.12
C PRO A 18 -8.36 6.81 -32.31
N ALA A 19 -8.54 5.50 -32.40
CA ALA A 19 -9.46 4.78 -31.52
C ALA A 19 -8.96 5.00 -30.09
N ALA A 20 -9.76 5.69 -29.26
CA ALA A 20 -9.48 5.79 -27.82
C ALA A 20 -9.33 4.37 -27.27
N ALA A 21 -8.16 4.05 -26.74
CA ALA A 21 -7.92 2.75 -26.13
C ALA A 21 -8.91 2.58 -24.98
N GLN A 22 -9.81 1.60 -25.11
CA GLN A 22 -10.80 1.30 -24.07
C GLN A 22 -10.05 0.79 -22.85
N VAL A 23 -10.12 1.52 -21.72
CA VAL A 23 -9.51 1.09 -20.47
C VAL A 23 -10.22 -0.19 -20.02
N LYS A 24 -9.54 -1.31 -20.16
CA LYS A 24 -10.02 -2.59 -19.62
C LYS A 24 -9.79 -2.58 -18.11
N PHE A 25 -10.79 -3.05 -17.35
CA PHE A 25 -10.62 -3.27 -15.91
C PHE A 25 -9.45 -4.24 -15.67
N SER A 26 -8.55 -3.86 -14.77
CA SER A 26 -7.47 -4.70 -14.29
C SER A 26 -7.27 -4.48 -12.80
N TYR A 27 -6.78 -5.48 -12.10
CA TYR A 27 -6.37 -5.37 -10.70
C TYR A 27 -5.06 -6.12 -10.48
N THR A 28 -4.29 -5.63 -9.51
CA THR A 28 -3.08 -6.29 -9.04
C THR A 28 -3.23 -6.49 -7.54
N PRO A 29 -3.24 -7.73 -7.03
CA PRO A 29 -3.23 -7.96 -5.60
C PRO A 29 -1.96 -7.38 -4.98
N VAL A 30 -2.10 -6.58 -3.93
CA VAL A 30 -0.93 -6.03 -3.20
C VAL A 30 -0.56 -6.92 -2.01
N LEU A 31 -1.51 -7.69 -1.48
CA LEU A 31 -1.28 -8.71 -0.44
C LEU A 31 -2.36 -9.78 -0.47
N GLN A 32 -1.95 -11.02 -0.32
CA GLN A 32 -2.81 -12.15 0.05
C GLN A 32 -2.03 -13.02 1.04
N SER A 33 -2.34 -12.91 2.33
CA SER A 33 -1.63 -13.63 3.38
C SER A 33 -2.54 -13.98 4.55
N GLY A 34 -2.36 -15.18 5.08
CA GLY A 34 -2.94 -15.61 6.35
C GLY A 34 -1.95 -15.58 7.50
N THR A 35 -0.73 -15.05 7.26
CA THR A 35 0.36 -15.00 8.26
C THR A 35 0.93 -13.61 8.40
N THR A 36 1.38 -13.28 9.60
CA THR A 36 2.09 -12.03 9.91
C THR A 36 3.53 -12.06 9.39
N ALA A 37 4.19 -10.90 9.40
CA ALA A 37 5.63 -10.76 9.12
C ALA A 37 6.52 -11.65 10.02
N GLY A 38 6.04 -12.02 11.20
CA GLY A 38 6.71 -12.97 12.11
C GLY A 38 6.36 -14.44 11.85
N GLY A 39 5.63 -14.77 10.78
CA GLY A 39 5.30 -16.13 10.38
C GLY A 39 4.15 -16.79 11.17
N LYS A 40 3.50 -16.07 12.09
CA LYS A 40 2.35 -16.59 12.84
C LYS A 40 1.05 -16.37 12.08
N SER A 41 0.14 -17.36 12.12
CA SER A 41 -1.21 -17.21 11.57
C SER A 41 -1.95 -16.05 12.23
N ILE A 42 -2.71 -15.30 11.42
CA ILE A 42 -3.63 -14.30 11.94
C ILE A 42 -4.93 -14.93 12.42
N ALA A 43 -5.59 -14.23 13.36
CA ALA A 43 -6.95 -14.52 13.77
C ALA A 43 -7.70 -13.19 13.90
N TYR A 44 -8.90 -13.12 13.34
CA TYR A 44 -9.77 -11.97 13.55
C TYR A 44 -10.38 -12.00 14.95
N PRO A 45 -10.62 -10.83 15.56
CA PRO A 45 -11.28 -10.77 16.86
C PRO A 45 -12.70 -11.37 16.77
N LYS A 46 -13.06 -12.19 17.75
CA LYS A 46 -14.43 -12.68 17.90
C LYS A 46 -15.24 -11.59 18.61
N THR A 47 -16.00 -10.83 17.85
CA THR A 47 -16.75 -9.67 18.35
C THR A 47 -17.94 -9.37 17.44
N ASP A 48 -18.99 -8.78 18.01
CA ASP A 48 -20.13 -8.16 17.30
C ASP A 48 -19.93 -6.66 17.07
N SER A 49 -18.80 -6.11 17.53
CA SER A 49 -18.45 -4.68 17.47
C SER A 49 -17.15 -4.47 16.69
N ALA A 50 -16.99 -5.13 15.54
CA ALA A 50 -15.79 -4.98 14.71
C ALA A 50 -15.67 -3.52 14.21
N GLU A 51 -14.44 -3.01 14.19
CA GLU A 51 -14.13 -1.68 13.69
C GLU A 51 -12.84 -1.72 12.84
N VAL A 52 -12.88 -1.07 11.69
CA VAL A 52 -11.69 -0.85 10.86
C VAL A 52 -11.22 0.58 11.06
N THR A 53 -9.95 0.74 11.41
CA THR A 53 -9.29 2.05 11.49
C THR A 53 -8.17 2.10 10.46
N ALA A 54 -8.16 3.11 9.61
CA ALA A 54 -7.09 3.35 8.65
C ALA A 54 -6.36 4.64 8.97
N LEU A 55 -5.03 4.59 8.99
CA LEU A 55 -4.16 5.72 9.26
C LEU A 55 -3.16 5.92 8.11
N MET A 56 -2.86 7.17 7.82
CA MET A 56 -1.71 7.54 7.02
C MET A 56 -0.60 8.01 7.96
N LEU A 57 0.56 7.34 7.93
CA LEU A 57 1.73 7.72 8.70
C LEU A 57 2.76 8.37 7.79
N ASP A 58 3.23 9.55 8.18
CA ASP A 58 4.38 10.22 7.60
C ASP A 58 5.55 10.10 8.58
N ILE A 59 6.60 9.38 8.17
CA ILE A 59 7.78 9.12 9.00
C ILE A 59 8.99 9.79 8.35
N GLY A 60 9.40 10.92 8.91
CA GLY A 60 10.57 11.67 8.43
C GLY A 60 11.88 10.88 8.54
N PRO A 61 12.96 11.38 7.94
CA PRO A 61 14.30 10.80 8.09
C PRO A 61 14.70 10.66 9.56
N GLY A 62 15.12 9.44 9.97
CA GLY A 62 15.45 9.14 11.37
C GLY A 62 14.25 8.97 12.29
N GLY A 63 13.04 9.22 11.83
CA GLY A 63 11.80 9.06 12.61
C GLY A 63 11.47 7.61 12.92
N GLU A 64 10.67 7.41 13.96
CA GLU A 64 10.24 6.08 14.38
C GLU A 64 8.85 6.10 15.02
N THR A 65 8.14 4.98 14.97
CA THR A 65 6.84 4.81 15.63
C THR A 65 6.96 4.67 17.15
N GLY A 66 8.15 4.36 17.65
CA GLY A 66 8.41 3.93 19.02
C GLY A 66 7.97 2.48 19.26
N ARG A 67 8.51 1.86 20.31
CA ARG A 67 8.20 0.47 20.66
C ARG A 67 6.73 0.33 21.05
N HIS A 68 6.02 -0.57 20.37
CA HIS A 68 4.60 -0.85 20.59
C HIS A 68 4.23 -2.26 20.11
N MET A 69 2.99 -2.66 20.35
CA MET A 69 2.41 -3.87 19.77
C MET A 69 0.96 -3.65 19.37
N HIS A 70 0.46 -4.48 18.47
CA HIS A 70 -0.93 -4.52 18.03
C HIS A 70 -1.64 -5.74 18.58
N PRO A 71 -2.79 -5.61 19.26
CA PRO A 71 -3.58 -6.76 19.70
C PRO A 71 -4.38 -7.41 18.56
N TYR A 72 -4.52 -6.74 17.42
CA TYR A 72 -5.35 -7.15 16.29
C TYR A 72 -4.55 -7.21 14.98
N PRO A 73 -5.04 -7.98 13.98
CA PRO A 73 -4.43 -7.98 12.65
C PRO A 73 -4.34 -6.57 12.07
N THR A 74 -3.16 -6.24 11.60
CA THR A 74 -2.82 -4.92 11.09
C THR A 74 -2.18 -5.07 9.71
N PHE A 75 -2.84 -4.54 8.68
CA PHE A 75 -2.30 -4.47 7.33
C PHE A 75 -1.50 -3.20 7.17
N VAL A 76 -0.34 -3.31 6.50
CA VAL A 76 0.54 -2.20 6.18
C VAL A 76 0.87 -2.20 4.70
N TYR A 77 0.83 -1.01 4.09
CA TYR A 77 1.28 -0.77 2.73
C TYR A 77 2.20 0.44 2.69
N VAL A 78 3.41 0.28 2.14
CA VAL A 78 4.36 1.38 1.98
C VAL A 78 4.07 2.11 0.68
N LEU A 79 3.62 3.36 0.78
CA LEU A 79 3.28 4.21 -0.36
C LEU A 79 4.52 4.89 -0.94
N GLU A 80 5.39 5.41 -0.05
CA GLU A 80 6.59 6.15 -0.42
C GLU A 80 7.75 5.81 0.52
N GLY A 81 8.97 5.89 0.01
CA GLY A 81 10.18 5.67 0.81
C GLY A 81 10.38 4.21 1.24
N ALA A 82 10.92 4.03 2.44
CA ALA A 82 11.15 2.72 3.04
C ALA A 82 11.16 2.79 4.56
N ILE A 83 10.76 1.69 5.21
CA ILE A 83 10.79 1.52 6.66
C ILE A 83 11.46 0.20 7.03
N ASP A 84 12.09 0.17 8.21
CA ASP A 84 12.56 -1.06 8.85
C ASP A 84 11.66 -1.33 10.06
N VAL A 85 11.13 -2.54 10.17
CA VAL A 85 10.36 -3.02 11.30
C VAL A 85 11.22 -3.96 12.12
N ALA A 86 11.64 -3.49 13.30
CA ALA A 86 12.44 -4.25 14.25
C ALA A 86 11.53 -4.89 15.29
N MET A 87 11.53 -6.21 15.38
CA MET A 87 10.79 -6.99 16.37
C MET A 87 11.66 -7.32 17.57
N ASP A 88 11.05 -7.47 18.73
CA ASP A 88 11.73 -8.03 19.88
C ASP A 88 12.28 -9.43 19.52
N GLY A 89 13.49 -9.72 19.96
CA GLY A 89 14.24 -10.91 19.52
C GLY A 89 15.24 -10.64 18.40
N GLY A 90 15.34 -9.38 17.92
CA GLY A 90 16.40 -8.93 17.01
C GLY A 90 16.12 -9.12 15.52
N VAL A 91 14.95 -9.64 15.16
CA VAL A 91 14.56 -9.76 13.74
C VAL A 91 14.16 -8.38 13.20
N VAL A 92 14.70 -8.02 12.03
CA VAL A 92 14.39 -6.78 11.33
C VAL A 92 13.98 -7.09 9.90
N HIS A 93 12.82 -6.58 9.50
CA HIS A 93 12.36 -6.62 8.12
C HIS A 93 12.38 -5.21 7.52
N SER A 94 12.84 -5.10 6.28
CA SER A 94 12.85 -3.83 5.54
C SER A 94 11.78 -3.88 4.44
N TYR A 95 11.00 -2.81 4.34
CA TYR A 95 9.94 -2.66 3.35
C TYR A 95 10.12 -1.33 2.63
N LYS A 96 9.88 -1.31 1.31
CA LYS A 96 9.97 -0.14 0.46
C LYS A 96 8.64 0.15 -0.23
N ALA A 97 8.52 1.27 -0.90
CA ALA A 97 7.35 1.64 -1.69
C ALA A 97 6.88 0.49 -2.60
N GLY A 98 5.59 0.16 -2.51
CA GLY A 98 4.94 -0.97 -3.17
C GLY A 98 4.89 -2.26 -2.35
N ASP A 99 5.67 -2.38 -1.28
CA ASP A 99 5.62 -3.54 -0.39
C ASP A 99 4.43 -3.46 0.56
N SER A 100 3.87 -4.62 0.91
CA SER A 100 2.80 -4.76 1.90
C SER A 100 3.01 -5.98 2.76
N PHE A 101 2.50 -5.94 3.97
CA PHE A 101 2.63 -7.03 4.94
C PHE A 101 1.55 -6.96 6.02
N LEU A 102 1.40 -8.05 6.78
CA LEU A 102 0.65 -8.05 8.03
C LEU A 102 1.63 -7.91 9.19
N GLU A 103 1.40 -6.92 10.04
CA GLU A 103 2.18 -6.69 11.25
C GLU A 103 2.11 -7.90 12.20
N VAL A 104 3.13 -8.02 13.04
CA VAL A 104 3.13 -9.00 14.12
C VAL A 104 2.07 -8.64 15.17
N VAL A 105 1.27 -9.63 15.57
CA VAL A 105 0.23 -9.47 16.59
C VAL A 105 0.79 -9.87 17.96
N ASN A 106 0.48 -9.08 19.00
CA ASN A 106 0.93 -9.30 20.38
C ASN A 106 2.45 -9.50 20.49
N THR A 107 3.21 -8.82 19.64
CA THR A 107 4.67 -8.85 19.64
C THR A 107 5.18 -7.42 19.60
N TRP A 108 6.06 -7.08 20.51
CA TRP A 108 6.69 -5.76 20.57
C TRP A 108 7.55 -5.53 19.34
N HIS A 109 7.37 -4.38 18.71
CA HIS A 109 8.13 -3.96 17.54
C HIS A 109 8.22 -2.45 17.44
N ASN A 110 9.03 -1.97 16.50
CA ASN A 110 9.25 -0.56 16.23
C ASN A 110 9.53 -0.34 14.74
N GLY A 111 8.72 0.48 14.11
CA GLY A 111 8.94 0.92 12.73
C GLY A 111 9.87 2.12 12.70
N LYS A 112 10.96 2.07 11.91
CA LYS A 112 11.95 3.14 11.78
C LYS A 112 12.21 3.50 10.33
N ASN A 113 12.30 4.79 10.05
CA ASN A 113 12.84 5.27 8.78
C ASN A 113 14.33 5.60 8.96
N LYS A 114 15.20 4.69 8.56
CA LYS A 114 16.67 4.90 8.58
C LYS A 114 17.20 5.56 7.30
N ARG A 115 16.32 6.00 6.42
CA ARG A 115 16.69 6.62 5.14
C ARG A 115 16.75 8.13 5.28
N THR A 116 17.33 8.80 4.26
CA THR A 116 17.43 10.26 4.19
C THR A 116 16.19 10.92 3.57
N THR A 117 15.25 10.13 3.05
CA THR A 117 13.97 10.58 2.49
C THR A 117 12.82 10.17 3.39
N PRO A 118 11.70 10.93 3.41
CA PRO A 118 10.50 10.55 4.15
C PRO A 118 9.92 9.22 3.66
N ALA A 119 9.23 8.52 4.56
CA ALA A 119 8.38 7.38 4.23
C ALA A 119 6.92 7.71 4.52
N LYS A 120 6.02 7.26 3.64
CA LYS A 120 4.57 7.34 3.80
C LYS A 120 3.98 5.94 3.81
N VAL A 121 3.19 5.64 4.82
CA VAL A 121 2.70 4.29 5.08
C VAL A 121 1.21 4.32 5.40
N LEU A 122 0.42 3.52 4.69
CA LEU A 122 -0.96 3.22 5.04
C LEU A 122 -0.99 2.07 6.03
N VAL A 123 -1.65 2.27 7.17
CA VAL A 123 -1.86 1.25 8.20
C VAL A 123 -3.34 1.04 8.40
N VAL A 124 -3.81 -0.20 8.35
CA VAL A 124 -5.22 -0.56 8.51
C VAL A 124 -5.35 -1.62 9.61
N PHE A 125 -6.08 -1.29 10.65
CA PHE A 125 -6.36 -2.18 11.77
C PHE A 125 -7.72 -2.87 11.61
N ALA A 126 -7.77 -4.18 11.78
CA ALA A 126 -9.00 -4.95 11.91
C ALA A 126 -9.32 -5.15 13.39
N GLY A 127 -9.75 -4.08 14.05
CA GLY A 127 -9.89 -3.98 15.49
C GLY A 127 -11.31 -4.15 16.01
N VAL A 128 -11.54 -3.63 17.21
CA VAL A 128 -12.82 -3.70 17.93
C VAL A 128 -13.17 -2.30 18.42
N HIS A 129 -14.42 -1.88 18.22
CA HIS A 129 -14.92 -0.58 18.63
C HIS A 129 -14.64 -0.31 20.12
N GLY A 130 -14.12 0.89 20.41
CA GLY A 130 -13.79 1.31 21.77
C GLY A 130 -12.57 0.61 22.40
N LYS A 131 -11.82 -0.21 21.63
CA LYS A 131 -10.56 -0.83 22.07
C LYS A 131 -9.38 -0.22 21.35
N SER A 132 -8.23 -0.15 22.04
CA SER A 132 -7.02 0.37 21.42
C SER A 132 -6.44 -0.61 20.40
N ASN A 133 -6.08 -0.11 19.25
CA ASN A 133 -5.35 -0.84 18.20
C ASN A 133 -3.83 -0.87 18.46
N LEU A 134 -3.36 -0.17 19.49
CA LEU A 134 -1.95 -0.02 19.82
C LEU A 134 -1.75 -0.02 21.32
N VAL A 135 -0.77 -0.78 21.79
CA VAL A 135 -0.33 -0.84 23.18
C VAL A 135 1.11 -0.35 23.26
N ARG A 136 1.41 0.49 24.24
CA ARG A 136 2.77 0.98 24.54
C ARG A 136 3.30 0.35 25.80
N PRO A 137 4.63 0.22 25.97
CA PRO A 137 5.22 -0.18 27.24
C PRO A 137 4.85 0.84 28.34
N GLN A 138 4.65 0.33 29.56
CA GLN A 138 4.48 1.16 30.75
C GLN A 138 5.83 1.71 31.20
#